data_cf590cb8f26ea0cb9e954e433e14f334
#
_entry.id   cf590cb8f26ea0cb9e954e433e14f334
#
_cell.length_a   1.000
_cell.length_b   1.000
_cell.length_c   1.000
_cell.angle_alpha   90.00
_cell.angle_beta   90.00
_cell.angle_gamma   90.00
#
_symmetry.space_group_name_H-M   'P 1'
#
loop_
_entity.id
_entity.type
_entity.pdbx_description
1 polymer ?
#
loop_
_entity_poly.entity_id
_entity_poly.type
_entity_poly.pdbx_seq_one_letter_code
_entity_poly.pdbx_strand_id
1 'polypeptide(L)'
;MRAFGEWEEQSALLLALPNKNTDWAPYLKEILDSYYELITAASKYQKIILLAKDTKENSRFKMPNVEFAPVAVNDTWIRDYGVICADDSSGVRYYDFCFDAWGRKFESVLDNAANEELFRLGALKGKRYEIPLVLEGGSVDFNGSGVMLTTTECLLNANRGSRDKQNLEFQLKELFGLEQIIWLENGEILGDDTDSHVDTLARFIDPHTIAYAACDDKADPHYLPLSKMKSELEKTGFDLVPLPLPKPVMFENRRLGATYANFIFINDALIVPTYGDKKADETALNALAKHVKNRDIIPIDARVFIRQNGSLHCSSQNIYKGSK
;
A
#
# COMPACT_ATOMS: atom_id res chain seq x y z
N MET A 1 -21.13 8.54 3.57
CA MET A 1 -19.98 7.79 3.02
C MET A 1 -18.72 8.27 3.72
N ARG A 2 -17.77 7.37 4.03
CA ARG A 2 -16.50 7.72 4.68
C ARG A 2 -15.41 6.72 4.24
N ALA A 3 -14.25 7.20 3.86
CA ALA A 3 -13.07 6.35 3.72
C ALA A 3 -12.52 5.97 5.10
N PHE A 4 -11.90 4.80 5.20
CA PHE A 4 -11.23 4.36 6.42
C PHE A 4 -9.81 4.94 6.53
N GLY A 5 -9.40 5.32 7.75
CA GLY A 5 -7.99 5.42 8.06
C GLY A 5 -7.40 4.01 8.24
N GLU A 6 -6.16 3.78 7.79
CA GLU A 6 -5.64 2.40 7.76
C GLU A 6 -5.51 1.76 9.16
N TRP A 7 -5.42 2.57 10.21
CA TRP A 7 -5.39 2.11 11.61
C TRP A 7 -6.75 1.66 12.17
N GLU A 8 -7.85 1.78 11.41
CA GLU A 8 -9.16 1.36 11.87
C GLU A 8 -9.30 -0.18 11.87
N GLU A 9 -10.30 -0.70 12.59
CA GLU A 9 -10.48 -2.14 12.79
C GLU A 9 -10.67 -2.88 11.47
N GLN A 10 -9.84 -3.90 11.25
CA GLN A 10 -9.82 -4.69 10.04
C GLN A 10 -10.40 -6.08 10.25
N SER A 11 -11.08 -6.60 9.25
CA SER A 11 -11.60 -7.97 9.21
C SER A 11 -10.60 -8.95 8.61
N ALA A 12 -9.72 -8.50 7.71
CA ALA A 12 -8.66 -9.29 7.10
C ALA A 12 -7.59 -8.41 6.44
N LEU A 13 -6.43 -9.01 6.16
CA LEU A 13 -5.43 -8.51 5.23
C LEU A 13 -5.39 -9.44 4.01
N LEU A 14 -5.50 -8.88 2.82
CA LEU A 14 -5.29 -9.62 1.57
C LEU A 14 -3.80 -9.61 1.23
N LEU A 15 -3.29 -10.75 0.78
CA LEU A 15 -1.95 -10.93 0.23
C LEU A 15 -2.05 -11.84 -1.00
N ALA A 16 -1.23 -11.61 -2.02
CA ALA A 16 -1.11 -12.49 -3.17
C ALA A 16 0.27 -13.13 -3.21
N LEU A 17 0.34 -14.46 -3.27
CA LEU A 17 1.64 -15.16 -3.24
C LEU A 17 2.36 -15.10 -4.59
N PRO A 18 3.67 -14.80 -4.55
CA PRO A 18 4.55 -14.99 -5.69
C PRO A 18 4.52 -16.43 -6.19
N ASN A 19 4.66 -16.61 -7.48
CA ASN A 19 4.73 -17.94 -8.08
C ASN A 19 5.66 -17.94 -9.31
N LYS A 20 5.88 -19.09 -9.90
CA LYS A 20 6.79 -19.27 -11.05
C LYS A 20 6.39 -18.53 -12.33
N ASN A 21 5.16 -18.00 -12.39
CA ASN A 21 4.64 -17.27 -13.54
C ASN A 21 4.63 -15.76 -13.32
N THR A 22 5.07 -15.29 -12.15
CA THR A 22 5.26 -13.87 -11.84
C THR A 22 6.71 -13.47 -12.07
N ASP A 23 7.01 -12.20 -12.07
CA ASP A 23 8.36 -11.64 -12.22
C ASP A 23 9.31 -12.04 -11.07
N TRP A 24 8.76 -12.67 -10.03
CA TRP A 24 9.51 -13.25 -8.92
C TRP A 24 10.23 -14.57 -9.24
N ALA A 25 9.96 -15.19 -10.39
CA ALA A 25 10.50 -16.51 -10.74
C ALA A 25 12.02 -16.67 -10.55
N PRO A 26 12.89 -15.66 -10.88
CA PRO A 26 14.33 -15.78 -10.73
C PRO A 26 14.81 -15.92 -9.27
N TYR A 27 14.06 -15.42 -8.29
CA TYR A 27 14.37 -15.47 -6.86
C TYR A 27 13.14 -15.83 -6.02
N LEU A 28 12.32 -16.74 -6.57
CA LEU A 28 11.05 -17.17 -5.97
C LEU A 28 11.21 -17.68 -4.54
N LYS A 29 12.28 -18.44 -4.26
CA LYS A 29 12.51 -18.95 -2.91
C LYS A 29 12.71 -17.80 -1.90
N GLU A 30 13.53 -16.82 -2.25
CA GLU A 30 13.86 -15.71 -1.37
C GLU A 30 12.61 -14.87 -1.04
N ILE A 31 11.79 -14.54 -2.06
CA ILE A 31 10.59 -13.78 -1.82
C ILE A 31 9.53 -14.58 -1.03
N LEU A 32 9.39 -15.87 -1.28
CA LEU A 32 8.50 -16.72 -0.49
C LEU A 32 8.96 -16.84 0.97
N ASP A 33 10.25 -16.78 1.26
CA ASP A 33 10.77 -16.74 2.63
C ASP A 33 10.38 -15.40 3.31
N SER A 34 10.50 -14.27 2.60
CA SER A 34 10.06 -12.94 3.09
C SER A 34 8.54 -12.88 3.31
N TYR A 35 7.75 -13.46 2.40
CA TYR A 35 6.28 -13.58 2.60
C TYR A 35 5.94 -14.46 3.81
N TYR A 36 6.73 -15.50 4.07
CA TYR A 36 6.51 -16.34 5.25
C TYR A 36 6.71 -15.56 6.55
N GLU A 37 7.71 -14.70 6.62
CA GLU A 37 7.94 -13.81 7.76
C GLU A 37 6.78 -12.82 7.93
N LEU A 38 6.37 -12.14 6.86
CA LEU A 38 5.26 -11.19 6.85
C LEU A 38 3.95 -11.85 7.31
N ILE A 39 3.59 -13.00 6.70
CA ILE A 39 2.35 -13.72 7.02
C ILE A 39 2.38 -14.26 8.45
N THR A 40 3.52 -14.79 8.90
CA THR A 40 3.67 -15.28 10.27
C THR A 40 3.53 -14.15 11.30
N ALA A 41 4.01 -12.96 10.99
CA ALA A 41 3.85 -11.79 11.84
C ALA A 41 2.38 -11.32 11.86
N ALA A 42 1.80 -11.08 10.69
CA ALA A 42 0.46 -10.50 10.55
C ALA A 42 -0.66 -11.44 11.04
N SER A 43 -0.54 -12.76 10.84
CA SER A 43 -1.55 -13.74 11.24
C SER A 43 -1.74 -13.88 12.76
N LYS A 44 -0.84 -13.32 13.57
CA LYS A 44 -0.99 -13.24 15.03
C LYS A 44 -2.04 -12.22 15.45
N TYR A 45 -2.32 -11.23 14.61
CA TYR A 45 -3.16 -10.08 14.94
C TYR A 45 -4.48 -10.09 14.20
N GLN A 46 -4.52 -10.67 13.00
CA GLN A 46 -5.75 -10.71 12.21
C GLN A 46 -5.77 -11.83 11.19
N LYS A 47 -6.92 -12.04 10.59
CA LYS A 47 -7.11 -12.96 9.48
C LYS A 47 -6.32 -12.49 8.25
N ILE A 48 -5.67 -13.44 7.57
CA ILE A 48 -5.04 -13.27 6.28
C ILE A 48 -5.86 -14.03 5.24
N ILE A 49 -6.25 -13.38 4.16
CA ILE A 49 -6.78 -14.03 2.96
C ILE A 49 -5.66 -14.06 1.93
N LEU A 50 -5.18 -15.25 1.64
CA LEU A 50 -3.98 -15.46 0.84
C LEU A 50 -4.36 -15.98 -0.55
N LEU A 51 -4.20 -15.13 -1.56
CA LEU A 51 -4.43 -15.51 -2.95
C LEU A 51 -3.31 -16.42 -3.43
N ALA A 52 -3.67 -17.64 -3.81
CA ALA A 52 -2.72 -18.63 -4.35
C ALA A 52 -3.47 -19.66 -5.16
N LYS A 53 -3.21 -19.74 -6.46
CA LYS A 53 -3.84 -20.70 -7.37
C LYS A 53 -3.61 -22.15 -6.94
N ASP A 54 -2.37 -22.48 -6.50
CA ASP A 54 -2.02 -23.82 -6.00
C ASP A 54 -1.78 -23.78 -4.49
N THR A 55 -2.77 -24.28 -3.76
CA THR A 55 -2.72 -24.33 -2.29
C THR A 55 -1.91 -25.51 -1.76
N LYS A 56 -1.57 -26.51 -2.60
CA LYS A 56 -0.77 -27.69 -2.20
C LYS A 56 0.72 -27.35 -2.21
N GLU A 57 1.21 -26.70 -3.27
CA GLU A 57 2.58 -26.22 -3.37
C GLU A 57 2.92 -25.23 -2.25
N ASN A 58 1.90 -24.50 -1.76
CA ASN A 58 2.05 -23.46 -0.73
C ASN A 58 1.70 -23.94 0.70
N SER A 59 1.83 -25.24 0.97
CA SER A 59 1.43 -25.85 2.26
C SER A 59 2.14 -25.25 3.49
N ARG A 60 3.32 -24.66 3.34
CA ARG A 60 4.05 -24.00 4.45
C ARG A 60 3.30 -22.79 5.03
N PHE A 61 2.41 -22.17 4.25
CA PHE A 61 1.59 -21.04 4.69
C PHE A 61 0.27 -21.47 5.38
N LYS A 62 0.02 -22.78 5.52
CA LYS A 62 -1.10 -23.28 6.30
C LYS A 62 -0.82 -23.10 7.78
N MET A 63 -1.34 -22.01 8.34
CA MET A 63 -1.20 -21.67 9.74
C MET A 63 -2.49 -21.04 10.28
N PRO A 64 -2.66 -20.92 11.61
CA PRO A 64 -3.82 -20.24 12.17
C PRO A 64 -4.02 -18.85 11.56
N ASN A 65 -5.30 -18.46 11.37
CA ASN A 65 -5.74 -17.19 10.79
C ASN A 65 -5.34 -16.98 9.31
N VAL A 66 -4.81 -17.98 8.61
CA VAL A 66 -4.55 -17.90 7.16
C VAL A 66 -5.57 -18.73 6.39
N GLU A 67 -6.34 -18.09 5.56
CA GLU A 67 -7.31 -18.70 4.65
C GLU A 67 -6.85 -18.52 3.20
N PHE A 68 -6.78 -19.62 2.45
CA PHE A 68 -6.42 -19.57 1.05
C PHE A 68 -7.63 -19.26 0.17
N ALA A 69 -7.44 -18.32 -0.76
CA ALA A 69 -8.34 -18.10 -1.89
C ALA A 69 -7.66 -18.59 -3.17
N PRO A 70 -8.22 -19.57 -3.89
CA PRO A 70 -7.62 -20.13 -5.12
C PRO A 70 -7.81 -19.19 -6.32
N VAL A 71 -7.32 -17.95 -6.17
CA VAL A 71 -7.36 -16.89 -7.19
C VAL A 71 -6.02 -16.83 -7.91
N ALA A 72 -6.06 -16.77 -9.23
CA ALA A 72 -4.88 -16.54 -10.05
C ALA A 72 -4.64 -15.04 -10.22
N VAL A 73 -3.40 -14.63 -10.19
CA VAL A 73 -2.96 -13.24 -10.38
C VAL A 73 -1.83 -13.18 -11.40
N ASN A 74 -1.64 -12.02 -12.04
CA ASN A 74 -0.46 -11.74 -12.85
C ASN A 74 0.72 -11.42 -11.95
N ASP A 75 0.51 -10.59 -10.90
CA ASP A 75 1.55 -10.27 -9.93
C ASP A 75 0.98 -10.06 -8.51
N THR A 76 1.85 -9.76 -7.56
CA THR A 76 1.59 -9.77 -6.12
C THR A 76 1.11 -8.44 -5.53
N TRP A 77 1.01 -7.40 -6.34
CA TRP A 77 0.78 -6.02 -5.91
C TRP A 77 -0.70 -5.72 -5.63
N ILE A 78 -1.29 -6.51 -4.71
CA ILE A 78 -2.73 -6.46 -4.41
C ILE A 78 -3.20 -5.14 -3.80
N ARG A 79 -2.30 -4.29 -3.33
CA ARG A 79 -2.64 -2.92 -2.93
C ARG A 79 -3.31 -2.18 -4.07
N ASP A 80 -2.83 -2.37 -5.29
CA ASP A 80 -3.19 -1.55 -6.44
C ASP A 80 -4.39 -2.08 -7.22
N TYR A 81 -4.64 -3.39 -7.15
CA TYR A 81 -5.81 -4.00 -7.79
C TYR A 81 -6.87 -4.52 -6.82
N GLY A 82 -6.57 -4.57 -5.53
CA GLY A 82 -7.53 -4.99 -4.51
C GLY A 82 -8.62 -3.94 -4.27
N VAL A 83 -9.77 -4.39 -3.71
CA VAL A 83 -10.87 -3.48 -3.41
C VAL A 83 -10.47 -2.37 -2.45
N ILE A 84 -10.91 -1.15 -2.70
CA ILE A 84 -10.79 -0.04 -1.75
C ILE A 84 -12.10 0.07 -0.97
N CYS A 85 -12.01 0.01 0.36
CA CYS A 85 -13.18 0.00 1.23
C CYS A 85 -13.64 1.42 1.61
N ALA A 86 -14.95 1.62 1.66
CA ALA A 86 -15.57 2.78 2.29
C ALA A 86 -16.71 2.32 3.22
N ASP A 87 -17.03 3.12 4.24
CA ASP A 87 -18.09 2.86 5.20
C ASP A 87 -19.32 3.72 4.91
N ASP A 88 -20.50 3.16 5.06
CA ASP A 88 -21.75 3.89 5.03
C ASP A 88 -22.70 3.37 6.11
N SER A 89 -23.91 3.94 6.18
CA SER A 89 -24.90 3.52 7.18
C SER A 89 -25.35 2.05 7.04
N SER A 90 -25.04 1.40 5.93
CA SER A 90 -25.40 0.00 5.66
C SER A 90 -24.22 -0.97 5.83
N GLY A 91 -23.03 -0.47 6.12
CA GLY A 91 -21.80 -1.23 6.33
C GLY A 91 -20.73 -0.96 5.26
N VAL A 92 -19.78 -1.87 5.11
CA VAL A 92 -18.65 -1.70 4.21
C VAL A 92 -19.08 -1.82 2.75
N ARG A 93 -18.70 -0.86 1.95
CA ARG A 93 -18.70 -0.92 0.49
C ARG A 93 -17.32 -1.32 0.00
N TYR A 94 -17.30 -2.20 -0.98
CA TYR A 94 -16.08 -2.67 -1.62
C TYR A 94 -16.04 -2.09 -3.04
N TYR A 95 -15.28 -1.02 -3.23
CA TYR A 95 -15.08 -0.44 -4.55
C TYR A 95 -14.02 -1.20 -5.31
N ASP A 96 -14.42 -1.69 -6.47
CA ASP A 96 -13.59 -2.44 -7.41
C ASP A 96 -13.29 -1.53 -8.60
N PHE A 97 -12.11 -0.90 -8.56
CA PHE A 97 -11.64 0.01 -9.59
C PHE A 97 -10.98 -0.75 -10.73
N CYS A 98 -10.97 -0.16 -11.92
CA CYS A 98 -10.21 -0.72 -13.03
C CYS A 98 -8.71 -0.65 -12.72
N PHE A 99 -8.03 -1.77 -12.92
CA PHE A 99 -6.58 -1.86 -12.85
C PHE A 99 -5.99 -2.17 -14.22
N ASP A 100 -5.07 -1.34 -14.69
CA ASP A 100 -4.44 -1.48 -16.00
C ASP A 100 -2.91 -1.63 -15.94
N ALA A 101 -2.40 -2.08 -14.79
CA ALA A 101 -0.97 -2.23 -14.52
C ALA A 101 -0.18 -0.93 -14.75
N TRP A 102 -0.57 0.09 -14.00
CA TRP A 102 0.12 1.41 -13.93
C TRP A 102 0.25 2.10 -15.29
N GLY A 103 -0.81 2.06 -16.08
CA GLY A 103 -0.84 2.62 -17.42
C GLY A 103 -0.36 1.63 -18.48
N ARG A 104 -0.70 0.38 -18.36
CA ARG A 104 -0.43 -0.72 -19.30
C ARG A 104 1.05 -1.04 -19.49
N LYS A 105 1.82 -0.88 -18.41
CA LYS A 105 3.24 -1.25 -18.39
C LYS A 105 3.44 -2.78 -18.36
N PHE A 106 2.44 -3.51 -17.81
CA PHE A 106 2.48 -4.97 -17.61
C PHE A 106 1.13 -5.62 -17.96
N GLU A 107 1.09 -6.95 -17.95
CA GLU A 107 -0.17 -7.72 -18.04
C GLU A 107 -0.96 -7.59 -16.73
N SER A 108 -2.30 -7.37 -16.83
CA SER A 108 -3.16 -7.12 -15.67
C SER A 108 -4.50 -7.84 -15.69
N VAL A 109 -4.75 -8.68 -16.68
CA VAL A 109 -6.07 -9.30 -16.86
C VAL A 109 -6.51 -10.14 -15.65
N LEU A 110 -5.59 -10.90 -15.05
CA LEU A 110 -5.89 -11.71 -13.87
C LEU A 110 -6.01 -10.84 -12.60
N ASP A 111 -5.15 -9.83 -12.47
CA ASP A 111 -5.16 -8.91 -11.34
C ASP A 111 -6.46 -8.10 -11.32
N ASN A 112 -6.85 -7.54 -12.46
CA ASN A 112 -8.11 -6.78 -12.60
C ASN A 112 -9.36 -7.66 -12.37
N ALA A 113 -9.28 -8.98 -12.55
CA ALA A 113 -10.37 -9.92 -12.28
C ALA A 113 -10.37 -10.50 -10.85
N ALA A 114 -9.32 -10.24 -10.07
CA ALA A 114 -9.11 -10.92 -8.78
C ALA A 114 -10.22 -10.61 -7.76
N ASN A 115 -10.72 -9.38 -7.73
CA ASN A 115 -11.80 -8.99 -6.83
C ASN A 115 -13.11 -9.76 -7.12
N GLU A 116 -13.51 -9.86 -8.37
CA GLU A 116 -14.69 -10.64 -8.78
C GLU A 116 -14.59 -12.09 -8.32
N GLU A 117 -13.43 -12.71 -8.51
CA GLU A 117 -13.16 -14.07 -8.07
C GLU A 117 -13.22 -14.23 -6.55
N LEU A 118 -12.68 -13.28 -5.78
CA LEU A 118 -12.74 -13.28 -4.31
C LEU A 118 -14.19 -13.26 -3.80
N PHE A 119 -15.06 -12.44 -4.42
CA PHE A 119 -16.48 -12.42 -4.08
C PHE A 119 -17.21 -13.68 -4.56
N ARG A 120 -16.93 -14.17 -5.75
CA ARG A 120 -17.53 -15.41 -6.29
C ARG A 120 -17.20 -16.64 -5.42
N LEU A 121 -15.99 -16.69 -4.88
CA LEU A 121 -15.53 -17.75 -3.97
C LEU A 121 -16.03 -17.57 -2.53
N GLY A 122 -16.65 -16.43 -2.20
CA GLY A 122 -17.09 -16.09 -0.84
C GLY A 122 -15.94 -15.79 0.13
N ALA A 123 -14.73 -15.57 -0.36
CA ALA A 123 -13.58 -15.13 0.43
C ALA A 123 -13.78 -13.71 0.97
N LEU A 124 -14.37 -12.83 0.14
CA LEU A 124 -14.94 -11.56 0.55
C LEU A 124 -16.47 -11.65 0.56
N LYS A 125 -17.09 -11.00 1.55
CA LYS A 125 -18.55 -11.00 1.73
C LYS A 125 -19.04 -9.56 1.82
N GLY A 126 -20.14 -9.27 1.11
CA GLY A 126 -20.74 -7.95 1.05
C GLY A 126 -21.03 -7.54 -0.39
N LYS A 127 -21.21 -6.25 -0.61
CA LYS A 127 -21.55 -5.74 -1.93
C LYS A 127 -20.34 -5.12 -2.61
N ARG A 128 -19.92 -5.72 -3.72
CA ARG A 128 -18.93 -5.18 -4.65
C ARG A 128 -19.58 -4.14 -5.56
N TYR A 129 -18.89 -3.04 -5.75
CA TYR A 129 -19.29 -1.97 -6.65
C TYR A 129 -18.18 -1.75 -7.67
N GLU A 130 -18.45 -2.13 -8.91
CA GLU A 130 -17.53 -1.86 -10.02
C GLU A 130 -17.52 -0.37 -10.34
N ILE A 131 -16.32 0.22 -10.35
CA ILE A 131 -16.12 1.64 -10.63
C ILE A 131 -15.31 1.76 -11.92
N PRO A 132 -15.88 2.33 -13.01
CA PRO A 132 -15.21 2.44 -14.30
C PRO A 132 -14.18 3.61 -14.29
N LEU A 133 -13.29 3.59 -13.34
CA LEU A 133 -12.21 4.53 -13.15
C LEU A 133 -10.94 3.73 -12.87
N VAL A 134 -9.84 4.02 -13.55
CA VAL A 134 -8.54 3.45 -13.21
C VAL A 134 -8.04 4.14 -11.94
N LEU A 135 -7.83 3.38 -10.87
CA LEU A 135 -7.32 3.87 -9.60
C LEU A 135 -6.61 2.75 -8.87
N GLU A 136 -5.38 2.97 -8.51
CA GLU A 136 -4.57 2.07 -7.71
C GLU A 136 -4.69 2.43 -6.21
N GLY A 137 -4.78 1.41 -5.33
CA GLY A 137 -4.90 1.64 -3.90
C GLY A 137 -3.68 2.33 -3.28
N GLY A 138 -2.48 2.13 -3.83
CA GLY A 138 -1.25 2.80 -3.39
C GLY A 138 -1.17 4.28 -3.80
N SER A 139 -2.01 4.71 -4.76
CA SER A 139 -2.07 6.09 -5.22
C SER A 139 -2.85 7.03 -4.28
N VAL A 140 -3.55 6.48 -3.28
CA VAL A 140 -4.40 7.24 -2.34
C VAL A 140 -4.15 6.81 -0.90
N ASP A 141 -4.18 7.75 0.03
CA ASP A 141 -4.12 7.49 1.47
C ASP A 141 -5.17 8.35 2.19
N PHE A 142 -5.86 7.80 3.20
CA PHE A 142 -7.00 8.43 3.84
C PHE A 142 -6.78 8.63 5.34
N ASN A 143 -7.18 9.80 5.86
CA ASN A 143 -7.11 10.07 7.30
C ASN A 143 -8.33 9.57 8.11
N GLY A 144 -9.27 8.86 7.50
CA GLY A 144 -10.49 8.39 8.16
C GLY A 144 -11.49 9.50 8.55
N SER A 145 -11.18 10.76 8.27
CA SER A 145 -11.97 11.94 8.68
C SER A 145 -12.19 12.93 7.54
N GLY A 146 -12.34 12.41 6.31
CA GLY A 146 -12.72 13.22 5.15
C GLY A 146 -11.54 13.83 4.39
N VAL A 147 -10.30 13.46 4.68
CA VAL A 147 -9.14 13.94 3.92
C VAL A 147 -8.44 12.79 3.22
N MET A 148 -8.09 13.01 1.96
CA MET A 148 -7.29 12.12 1.13
C MET A 148 -5.98 12.80 0.74
N LEU A 149 -4.89 12.04 0.75
CA LEU A 149 -3.58 12.42 0.24
C LEU A 149 -3.29 11.65 -1.04
N THR A 150 -2.73 12.33 -2.04
CA THR A 150 -2.35 11.75 -3.33
C THR A 150 -1.27 12.57 -4.01
N THR A 151 -0.76 12.10 -5.15
CA THR A 151 0.21 12.83 -5.98
C THR A 151 -0.40 13.24 -7.32
N THR A 152 0.01 14.39 -7.81
CA THR A 152 -0.36 14.88 -9.15
C THR A 152 0.26 14.01 -10.24
N GLU A 153 1.52 13.62 -10.06
CA GLU A 153 2.26 12.79 -11.01
C GLU A 153 1.56 11.46 -11.29
N CYS A 154 0.98 10.82 -10.26
CA CYS A 154 0.25 9.58 -10.43
C CYS A 154 -1.15 9.80 -11.03
N LEU A 155 -2.03 10.48 -10.30
CA LEU A 155 -3.46 10.48 -10.65
C LEU A 155 -3.79 11.30 -11.90
N LEU A 156 -2.96 12.27 -12.26
CA LEU A 156 -3.14 13.07 -13.50
C LEU A 156 -2.20 12.63 -14.62
N ASN A 157 -1.48 11.53 -14.46
CA ASN A 157 -0.63 11.00 -15.52
C ASN A 157 -1.47 10.58 -16.74
N ALA A 158 -0.99 10.96 -17.92
CA ALA A 158 -1.70 10.67 -19.17
C ALA A 158 -1.83 9.17 -19.46
N ASN A 159 -0.96 8.33 -18.88
CA ASN A 159 -1.02 6.88 -19.03
C ASN A 159 -2.24 6.23 -18.35
N ARG A 160 -2.89 6.93 -17.41
CA ARG A 160 -4.15 6.52 -16.75
C ARG A 160 -5.38 7.16 -17.41
N GLY A 161 -5.21 7.73 -18.60
CA GLY A 161 -6.21 8.49 -19.34
C GLY A 161 -6.14 9.99 -19.02
N SER A 162 -6.39 10.83 -20.03
CA SER A 162 -6.47 12.27 -19.82
C SER A 162 -7.62 12.58 -18.88
N ARG A 163 -7.32 13.11 -17.69
CA ARG A 163 -8.31 13.42 -16.66
C ARG A 163 -8.35 14.89 -16.37
N ASP A 164 -9.55 15.44 -16.29
CA ASP A 164 -9.75 16.73 -15.67
C ASP A 164 -9.67 16.61 -14.16
N LYS A 165 -8.79 17.37 -13.52
CA LYS A 165 -8.56 17.34 -12.08
C LYS A 165 -9.84 17.60 -11.29
N GLN A 166 -10.63 18.59 -11.69
CA GLN A 166 -11.86 18.97 -10.98
C GLN A 166 -12.92 17.86 -11.03
N ASN A 167 -13.06 17.21 -12.20
CA ASN A 167 -13.97 16.10 -12.36
C ASN A 167 -13.52 14.87 -11.55
N LEU A 168 -12.22 14.57 -11.55
CA LEU A 168 -11.66 13.49 -10.74
C LEU A 168 -11.85 13.75 -9.23
N GLU A 169 -11.58 14.96 -8.76
CA GLU A 169 -11.84 15.36 -7.38
C GLU A 169 -13.30 15.19 -6.99
N PHE A 170 -14.21 15.60 -7.86
CA PHE A 170 -15.66 15.44 -7.62
C PHE A 170 -16.02 13.95 -7.43
N GLN A 171 -15.57 13.09 -8.35
CA GLN A 171 -15.84 11.64 -8.28
C GLN A 171 -15.27 11.02 -6.99
N LEU A 172 -14.02 11.32 -6.64
CA LEU A 172 -13.37 10.77 -5.45
C LEU A 172 -14.04 11.27 -4.15
N LYS A 173 -14.46 12.54 -4.11
CA LYS A 173 -15.20 13.11 -2.98
C LYS A 173 -16.54 12.40 -2.77
N GLU A 174 -17.29 12.15 -3.83
CA GLU A 174 -18.56 11.41 -3.77
C GLU A 174 -18.38 9.96 -3.34
N LEU A 175 -17.38 9.26 -3.89
CA LEU A 175 -17.12 7.85 -3.58
C LEU A 175 -16.70 7.65 -2.13
N PHE A 176 -15.84 8.51 -1.61
CA PHE A 176 -15.19 8.34 -0.32
C PHE A 176 -15.67 9.30 0.78
N GLY A 177 -16.62 10.19 0.46
CA GLY A 177 -17.13 11.17 1.41
C GLY A 177 -16.07 12.16 1.88
N LEU A 178 -15.29 12.69 0.93
CA LEU A 178 -14.16 13.56 1.25
C LEU A 178 -14.57 15.03 1.26
N GLU A 179 -14.04 15.75 2.23
CA GLU A 179 -14.08 17.21 2.28
C GLU A 179 -12.89 17.82 1.54
N GLN A 180 -11.72 17.20 1.68
CA GLN A 180 -10.46 17.70 1.14
C GLN A 180 -9.65 16.62 0.44
N ILE A 181 -8.97 16.99 -0.66
CA ILE A 181 -7.92 16.19 -1.30
C ILE A 181 -6.64 17.04 -1.30
N ILE A 182 -5.58 16.50 -0.69
CA ILE A 182 -4.25 17.08 -0.69
C ILE A 182 -3.48 16.47 -1.86
N TRP A 183 -3.07 17.31 -2.80
CA TRP A 183 -2.28 16.94 -3.96
C TRP A 183 -0.83 17.33 -3.73
N LEU A 184 0.06 16.34 -3.69
CA LEU A 184 1.49 16.56 -3.68
C LEU A 184 1.97 16.71 -5.13
N GLU A 185 2.58 17.82 -5.44
CA GLU A 185 3.15 18.11 -6.76
C GLU A 185 4.62 17.66 -6.86
N ASN A 186 5.24 17.42 -5.70
CA ASN A 186 6.62 16.99 -5.60
C ASN A 186 6.74 15.76 -4.71
N GLY A 187 7.84 15.05 -4.86
CA GLY A 187 8.15 13.81 -4.16
C GLY A 187 8.46 12.70 -5.17
N GLU A 188 9.57 12.03 -4.96
CA GLU A 188 10.03 10.94 -5.82
C GLU A 188 10.90 9.99 -5.02
N ILE A 189 10.75 8.71 -5.25
CA ILE A 189 11.65 7.65 -4.77
C ILE A 189 12.25 6.95 -5.98
N LEU A 190 13.57 7.03 -6.15
CA LEU A 190 14.26 6.32 -7.23
C LEU A 190 14.06 4.81 -7.10
N GLY A 191 13.61 4.18 -8.17
CA GLY A 191 13.25 2.76 -8.21
C GLY A 191 11.77 2.50 -8.01
N ASP A 192 10.94 3.54 -7.80
CA ASP A 192 9.50 3.46 -7.99
C ASP A 192 9.16 3.49 -9.49
N ASP A 193 8.21 2.67 -9.93
CA ASP A 193 7.72 2.62 -11.31
C ASP A 193 6.20 2.85 -11.41
N THR A 194 5.59 3.33 -10.32
CA THR A 194 4.16 3.57 -10.19
C THR A 194 3.75 5.01 -10.54
N ASP A 195 4.69 5.84 -10.98
CA ASP A 195 4.53 7.28 -11.20
C ASP A 195 4.30 8.03 -9.87
N SER A 196 5.14 7.76 -8.86
CA SER A 196 5.13 8.39 -7.54
C SER A 196 3.85 8.13 -6.73
N HIS A 197 3.53 6.86 -6.49
CA HIS A 197 2.47 6.50 -5.54
C HIS A 197 2.69 7.15 -4.18
N VAL A 198 1.63 7.68 -3.59
CA VAL A 198 1.73 8.40 -2.32
C VAL A 198 2.13 7.49 -1.16
N ASP A 199 1.85 6.20 -1.23
CA ASP A 199 2.20 5.21 -0.21
C ASP A 199 3.70 4.94 -0.10
N THR A 200 4.50 5.38 -1.07
CA THR A 200 5.96 5.39 -1.01
C THR A 200 6.53 6.69 -0.44
N LEU A 201 5.72 7.74 -0.34
CA LEU A 201 6.13 9.10 -0.04
C LEU A 201 5.63 9.62 1.31
N ALA A 202 4.31 9.57 1.53
CA ALA A 202 3.68 10.15 2.70
C ALA A 202 2.37 9.43 3.04
N ARG A 203 2.15 9.14 4.32
CA ARG A 203 1.01 8.37 4.80
C ARG A 203 0.46 8.95 6.09
N PHE A 204 -0.85 8.97 6.25
CA PHE A 204 -1.46 9.23 7.53
C PHE A 204 -1.14 8.10 8.53
N ILE A 205 -0.85 8.46 9.78
CA ILE A 205 -0.66 7.51 10.89
C ILE A 205 -1.73 7.67 11.99
N ASP A 206 -2.48 8.73 11.92
CA ASP A 206 -3.70 9.04 12.69
C ASP A 206 -4.47 10.16 11.95
N PRO A 207 -5.68 10.58 12.42
CA PRO A 207 -6.47 11.62 11.75
C PRO A 207 -5.79 12.97 11.55
N HIS A 208 -4.68 13.24 12.27
CA HIS A 208 -4.04 14.56 12.34
C HIS A 208 -2.55 14.55 11.99
N THR A 209 -1.95 13.36 11.77
CA THR A 209 -0.49 13.21 11.61
C THR A 209 -0.15 12.48 10.32
N ILE A 210 0.81 13.03 9.58
CA ILE A 210 1.38 12.45 8.35
C ILE A 210 2.83 12.06 8.62
N ALA A 211 3.16 10.77 8.43
CA ALA A 211 4.53 10.30 8.32
C ALA A 211 4.98 10.40 6.86
N TYR A 212 6.19 10.90 6.60
CA TYR A 212 6.66 11.16 5.24
C TYR A 212 8.14 10.83 5.07
N ALA A 213 8.53 10.42 3.87
CA ALA A 213 9.92 10.17 3.50
C ALA A 213 10.72 11.48 3.50
N ALA A 214 11.84 11.52 4.21
CA ALA A 214 12.70 12.69 4.35
C ALA A 214 14.15 12.34 4.02
N CYS A 215 14.82 13.25 3.33
CA CYS A 215 16.23 13.12 2.99
C CYS A 215 17.00 14.36 3.44
N ASP A 216 17.98 14.19 4.32
CA ASP A 216 18.82 15.29 4.83
C ASP A 216 20.15 15.42 4.08
N ASP A 217 20.53 14.39 3.31
CA ASP A 217 21.76 14.41 2.51
C ASP A 217 21.56 15.21 1.23
N LYS A 218 22.14 16.41 1.20
CA LYS A 218 22.07 17.29 0.02
C LYS A 218 22.74 16.75 -1.25
N ALA A 219 23.59 15.73 -1.12
CA ALA A 219 24.22 15.06 -2.24
C ALA A 219 23.36 13.92 -2.81
N ASP A 220 22.35 13.44 -2.06
CA ASP A 220 21.42 12.41 -2.54
C ASP A 220 20.41 13.01 -3.52
N PRO A 221 20.13 12.36 -4.66
CA PRO A 221 19.15 12.84 -5.63
C PRO A 221 17.74 13.02 -5.06
N HIS A 222 17.37 12.31 -3.99
CA HIS A 222 16.07 12.48 -3.33
C HIS A 222 15.95 13.78 -2.51
N TYR A 223 17.08 14.45 -2.18
CA TYR A 223 17.03 15.63 -1.31
C TYR A 223 16.08 16.71 -1.82
N LEU A 224 16.21 17.09 -3.09
CA LEU A 224 15.44 18.21 -3.63
C LEU A 224 13.95 17.86 -3.81
N PRO A 225 13.55 16.72 -4.41
CA PRO A 225 12.13 16.33 -4.51
C PRO A 225 11.46 16.20 -3.14
N LEU A 226 12.09 15.54 -2.18
CA LEU A 226 11.51 15.33 -0.85
C LEU A 226 11.48 16.61 -0.01
N SER A 227 12.44 17.53 -0.18
CA SER A 227 12.41 18.84 0.49
C SER A 227 11.25 19.72 -0.03
N LYS A 228 10.95 19.66 -1.32
CA LYS A 228 9.80 20.36 -1.90
C LYS A 228 8.48 19.75 -1.38
N MET A 229 8.36 18.42 -1.40
CA MET A 229 7.20 17.71 -0.83
C MET A 229 6.99 18.07 0.64
N LYS A 230 8.06 18.09 1.45
CA LYS A 230 7.98 18.56 2.84
C LYS A 230 7.38 19.97 2.93
N SER A 231 7.82 20.89 2.09
CA SER A 231 7.31 22.27 2.09
C SER A 231 5.83 22.35 1.66
N GLU A 232 5.32 21.39 0.90
CA GLU A 232 3.89 21.26 0.60
C GLU A 232 3.13 20.72 1.80
N LEU A 233 3.64 19.66 2.44
CA LEU A 233 3.06 19.08 3.64
C LEU A 233 2.97 20.08 4.79
N GLU A 234 3.99 20.91 5.01
CA GLU A 234 4.00 21.97 6.05
C GLU A 234 2.85 22.99 5.91
N LYS A 235 2.30 23.15 4.71
CA LYS A 235 1.17 24.06 4.45
C LYS A 235 -0.20 23.42 4.73
N THR A 236 -0.25 22.11 4.96
CA THR A 236 -1.51 21.39 5.14
C THR A 236 -2.11 21.55 6.53
N GLY A 237 -1.30 21.92 7.52
CA GLY A 237 -1.71 22.04 8.93
C GLY A 237 -1.73 20.73 9.71
N PHE A 238 -1.32 19.61 9.10
CA PHE A 238 -1.14 18.34 9.79
C PHE A 238 0.19 18.31 10.57
N ASP A 239 0.23 17.52 11.64
CA ASP A 239 1.48 17.18 12.31
C ASP A 239 2.31 16.28 11.38
N LEU A 240 3.63 16.53 11.35
CA LEU A 240 4.52 15.85 10.41
C LEU A 240 5.58 15.01 11.14
N VAL A 241 5.73 13.75 10.72
CA VAL A 241 6.74 12.82 11.25
C VAL A 241 7.70 12.43 10.12
N PRO A 242 8.93 12.97 10.13
CA PRO A 242 9.92 12.61 9.13
C PRO A 242 10.44 11.18 9.35
N LEU A 243 10.45 10.39 8.28
CA LEU A 243 11.07 9.07 8.21
C LEU A 243 12.34 9.20 7.35
N PRO A 244 13.52 8.82 7.83
CA PRO A 244 14.74 8.93 7.03
C PRO A 244 14.66 8.03 5.80
N LEU A 245 15.53 8.25 4.82
CA LEU A 245 15.82 7.23 3.83
C LEU A 245 16.96 6.33 4.32
N PRO A 246 16.94 5.02 4.02
CA PRO A 246 18.11 4.17 4.26
C PRO A 246 19.22 4.52 3.26
N LYS A 247 20.44 4.07 3.54
CA LYS A 247 21.49 4.07 2.53
C LYS A 247 21.01 3.40 1.26
N PRO A 248 21.51 3.81 0.08
CA PRO A 248 21.11 3.20 -1.18
C PRO A 248 21.18 1.68 -1.15
N VAL A 249 20.04 1.01 -1.30
CA VAL A 249 19.97 -0.44 -1.50
C VAL A 249 20.16 -0.71 -2.99
N MET A 250 21.16 -1.50 -3.32
CA MET A 250 21.52 -1.78 -4.71
C MET A 250 21.23 -3.22 -5.08
N PHE A 251 20.68 -3.46 -6.24
CA PHE A 251 20.52 -4.78 -6.84
C PHE A 251 20.75 -4.69 -8.35
N GLU A 252 21.62 -5.55 -8.91
CA GLU A 252 21.96 -5.54 -10.34
C GLU A 252 22.32 -4.17 -10.89
N ASN A 253 23.16 -3.41 -10.16
CA ASN A 253 23.58 -2.03 -10.47
C ASN A 253 22.46 -0.98 -10.50
N ARG A 254 21.25 -1.31 -10.04
CA ARG A 254 20.12 -0.39 -9.92
C ARG A 254 19.90 -0.04 -8.45
N ARG A 255 19.64 1.25 -8.14
CA ARG A 255 19.16 1.67 -6.83
C ARG A 255 17.69 1.30 -6.71
N LEU A 256 17.32 0.65 -5.61
CA LEU A 256 15.97 0.19 -5.34
C LEU A 256 15.18 1.23 -4.53
N GLY A 257 13.87 1.24 -4.69
CA GLY A 257 12.93 2.15 -4.02
C GLY A 257 12.71 1.80 -2.54
N ALA A 258 13.68 2.09 -1.69
CA ALA A 258 13.60 1.82 -0.26
C ALA A 258 13.04 3.02 0.51
N THR A 259 11.87 2.87 1.11
CA THR A 259 11.20 3.91 1.91
C THR A 259 10.48 3.31 3.11
N TYR A 260 10.60 3.92 4.28
CA TYR A 260 9.87 3.50 5.48
C TYR A 260 8.40 3.94 5.48
N ALA A 261 7.96 4.76 4.53
CA ALA A 261 6.55 5.13 4.37
C ALA A 261 5.66 3.96 3.93
N ASN A 262 6.24 2.90 3.37
CA ASN A 262 5.51 1.74 2.89
C ASN A 262 5.20 0.70 4.00
N PHE A 263 4.81 1.19 5.19
CA PHE A 263 4.36 0.38 6.34
C PHE A 263 2.92 -0.09 6.17
N ILE A 264 2.52 -1.12 6.92
CA ILE A 264 1.16 -1.67 6.94
C ILE A 264 0.58 -1.57 8.35
N PHE A 265 -0.56 -0.90 8.51
CA PHE A 265 -1.37 -1.07 9.72
C PHE A 265 -2.13 -2.38 9.67
N ILE A 266 -2.07 -3.12 10.76
CA ILE A 266 -2.93 -4.26 11.04
C ILE A 266 -3.54 -4.08 12.44
N ASN A 267 -4.51 -4.91 12.83
CA ASN A 267 -5.07 -4.82 14.17
C ASN A 267 -3.95 -4.97 15.22
N ASP A 268 -3.91 -4.01 16.15
CA ASP A 268 -2.97 -3.95 17.29
C ASP A 268 -1.47 -3.93 16.93
N ALA A 269 -1.10 -3.82 15.63
CA ALA A 269 0.29 -3.70 15.22
C ALA A 269 0.49 -2.81 13.99
N LEU A 270 1.74 -2.36 13.81
CA LEU A 270 2.24 -1.69 12.63
C LEU A 270 3.45 -2.47 12.10
N ILE A 271 3.34 -3.00 10.90
CA ILE A 271 4.44 -3.69 10.21
C ILE A 271 5.23 -2.65 9.44
N VAL A 272 6.53 -2.55 9.72
CA VAL A 272 7.41 -1.53 9.14
C VAL A 272 8.50 -2.20 8.32
N PRO A 273 8.69 -1.82 7.06
CA PRO A 273 9.79 -2.34 6.26
C PRO A 273 11.13 -1.91 6.83
N THR A 274 12.12 -2.80 6.77
CA THR A 274 13.53 -2.52 7.10
C THR A 274 14.41 -2.88 5.92
N TYR A 275 15.57 -2.23 5.84
CA TYR A 275 16.42 -2.32 4.66
C TYR A 275 17.88 -2.65 4.98
N GLY A 276 18.17 -3.02 6.25
CA GLY A 276 19.50 -3.41 6.69
C GLY A 276 20.45 -2.24 7.00
N ASP A 277 19.96 -0.99 6.96
CA ASP A 277 20.65 0.16 7.53
C ASP A 277 20.24 0.33 8.99
N LYS A 278 20.99 -0.28 9.89
CA LYS A 278 20.64 -0.33 11.31
C LYS A 278 20.26 1.04 11.89
N LYS A 279 21.01 2.11 11.52
CA LYS A 279 20.75 3.46 12.06
C LYS A 279 19.43 4.04 11.52
N ALA A 280 19.20 3.93 10.21
CA ALA A 280 17.98 4.43 9.59
C ALA A 280 16.76 3.57 10.00
N ASP A 281 16.92 2.23 10.03
CA ASP A 281 15.88 1.30 10.50
C ASP A 281 15.45 1.66 11.94
N GLU A 282 16.39 1.78 12.88
CA GLU A 282 16.09 2.16 14.27
C GLU A 282 15.45 3.56 14.38
N THR A 283 15.89 4.52 13.57
CA THR A 283 15.33 5.88 13.57
C THR A 283 13.88 5.87 13.11
N ALA A 284 13.56 5.18 12.02
CA ALA A 284 12.21 5.08 11.50
C ALA A 284 11.26 4.34 12.45
N LEU A 285 11.71 3.18 12.99
CA LEU A 285 10.95 2.41 13.97
C LEU A 285 10.62 3.24 15.22
N ASN A 286 11.61 3.97 15.78
CA ASN A 286 11.42 4.81 16.96
C ASN A 286 10.51 6.01 16.68
N ALA A 287 10.61 6.63 15.49
CA ALA A 287 9.72 7.71 15.09
C ALA A 287 8.26 7.24 15.03
N LEU A 288 8.00 6.11 14.38
CA LEU A 288 6.65 5.53 14.30
C LEU A 288 6.15 5.07 15.68
N ALA A 289 6.96 4.38 16.48
CA ALA A 289 6.61 3.92 17.83
C ALA A 289 6.22 5.08 18.78
N LYS A 290 6.83 6.25 18.61
CA LYS A 290 6.49 7.44 19.40
C LYS A 290 5.10 7.97 19.11
N HIS A 291 4.65 7.87 17.87
CA HIS A 291 3.39 8.46 17.41
C HIS A 291 2.27 7.41 17.33
N VAL A 292 2.54 6.19 16.88
CA VAL A 292 1.57 5.10 16.81
C VAL A 292 1.52 4.36 18.15
N LYS A 293 0.69 4.86 19.07
CA LYS A 293 0.57 4.30 20.41
C LYS A 293 -0.36 3.09 20.45
N ASN A 294 -0.14 2.21 21.44
CA ASN A 294 -0.96 1.01 21.70
C ASN A 294 -0.94 -0.01 20.55
N ARG A 295 0.13 -0.04 19.77
CA ARG A 295 0.37 -1.04 18.72
C ARG A 295 1.79 -1.56 18.80
N ASP A 296 1.95 -2.83 18.52
CA ASP A 296 3.26 -3.43 18.37
C ASP A 296 3.92 -2.92 17.08
N ILE A 297 5.19 -2.55 17.15
CA ILE A 297 5.98 -2.18 15.96
C ILE A 297 6.78 -3.40 15.51
N ILE A 298 6.48 -3.91 14.32
CA ILE A 298 7.06 -5.16 13.82
C ILE A 298 7.93 -4.86 12.61
N PRO A 299 9.27 -4.93 12.74
CA PRO A 299 10.16 -4.79 11.61
C PRO A 299 10.13 -6.05 10.73
N ILE A 300 10.04 -5.88 9.42
CA ILE A 300 10.17 -6.95 8.42
C ILE A 300 11.20 -6.53 7.37
N ASP A 301 12.14 -7.42 7.05
CA ASP A 301 13.13 -7.17 6.01
C ASP A 301 12.48 -7.15 4.62
N ALA A 302 12.44 -5.96 4.03
CA ALA A 302 11.79 -5.71 2.74
C ALA A 302 12.77 -5.67 1.56
N ARG A 303 14.06 -5.99 1.76
CA ARG A 303 15.08 -5.90 0.70
C ARG A 303 14.83 -6.81 -0.50
N VAL A 304 14.12 -7.91 -0.31
CA VAL A 304 13.72 -8.77 -1.43
C VAL A 304 12.50 -8.18 -2.15
N PHE A 305 11.50 -7.66 -1.41
CA PHE A 305 10.32 -7.03 -2.00
C PHE A 305 10.69 -5.91 -2.97
N ILE A 306 11.55 -4.99 -2.57
CA ILE A 306 11.92 -3.83 -3.39
C ILE A 306 12.72 -4.16 -4.65
N ARG A 307 13.13 -5.42 -4.88
CA ARG A 307 13.75 -5.84 -6.15
C ARG A 307 12.79 -5.71 -7.33
N GLN A 308 11.47 -5.78 -7.07
CA GLN A 308 10.39 -5.59 -8.04
C GLN A 308 9.62 -4.28 -7.79
N ASN A 309 10.33 -3.24 -7.36
CA ASN A 309 9.91 -1.85 -7.26
C ASN A 309 8.85 -1.53 -6.16
N GLY A 310 8.19 -2.52 -5.55
CA GLY A 310 7.23 -2.35 -4.45
C GLY A 310 7.75 -2.86 -3.12
N SER A 311 7.06 -2.56 -2.01
CA SER A 311 7.43 -3.01 -0.67
C SER A 311 6.23 -3.64 0.05
N LEU A 312 6.21 -3.61 1.39
CA LEU A 312 5.22 -4.35 2.19
C LEU A 312 3.78 -3.86 1.97
N HIS A 313 3.55 -2.54 1.96
CA HIS A 313 2.23 -1.97 1.74
C HIS A 313 1.71 -2.30 0.34
N CYS A 314 2.55 -2.16 -0.67
CA CYS A 314 2.20 -2.48 -2.06
C CYS A 314 1.75 -3.93 -2.24
N SER A 315 2.29 -4.87 -1.44
CA SER A 315 1.96 -6.30 -1.51
C SER A 315 0.74 -6.71 -0.69
N SER A 316 0.03 -5.77 -0.04
CA SER A 316 -1.07 -6.04 0.87
C SER A 316 -2.27 -5.14 0.66
N GLN A 317 -3.49 -5.60 1.00
CA GLN A 317 -4.69 -4.76 0.98
C GLN A 317 -5.56 -5.00 2.21
N ASN A 318 -5.95 -3.91 2.88
CA ASN A 318 -6.72 -3.95 4.10
C ASN A 318 -8.22 -4.11 3.83
N ILE A 319 -8.86 -5.03 4.54
CA ILE A 319 -10.30 -5.23 4.53
C ILE A 319 -10.86 -4.87 5.90
N TYR A 320 -11.72 -3.87 5.94
CA TYR A 320 -12.19 -3.28 7.19
C TYR A 320 -13.43 -3.95 7.75
N LYS A 321 -13.67 -3.73 9.05
CA LYS A 321 -14.96 -3.94 9.67
C LYS A 321 -15.74 -2.62 9.58
N GLY A 322 -16.94 -2.67 9.01
CA GLY A 322 -17.82 -1.50 9.01
C GLY A 322 -18.28 -1.10 10.41
N SER A 323 -18.71 0.14 10.52
CA SER A 323 -19.43 0.63 11.71
C SER A 323 -20.67 -0.23 11.92
N LYS A 324 -20.88 -0.73 13.15
CA LYS A 324 -22.08 -1.49 13.54
C LYS A 324 -23.27 -0.59 13.73
#